data_070260e34c7643ed86e7a8013dc1cb2c
#
_entry.id   070260e34c7643ed86e7a8013dc1cb2c
#
_cell.length_a   1.000
_cell.length_b   1.000
_cell.length_c   1.000
_cell.angle_alpha   90.00
_cell.angle_beta   90.00
_cell.angle_gamma   90.00
#
_symmetry.space_group_name_H-M   'P 1'
#
loop_
_entity.id
_entity.type
_entity.pdbx_description
1 polymer ?
#
loop_
_entity_poly.entity_id
_entity_poly.type
_entity_poly.pdbx_seq_one_letter_code
_entity_poly.pdbx_strand_id
1 'polypeptide(L)'
;MLSLNNLPHKNLQGYAGRTAALLLFSMLMAAAVFGGSMIVGGVLRGLSEAEARLGADIVVTPAEANSRFDAQTVLLQAEPGYFYMDKGKLSEVAAVEGVERATPQRYMASAKAGCCSMRLQMIAFDPETDFVIGPWLKDSSLSEMGLMDVVIGSNVTVYNDNVIQFYDRECRIIGQFEPTGTTLDNCVYMNFETVNELINASFEKRLNLYERYNPENVISSVMVRTASGYDTERVAADIRARVSGVSVATAKNMVSGISDGLKRISRSITLTAVMLWLIGLFAVMLIFFMMIHERKREFAALAAMGADRDVISGIVGREAMTVCLAGGAAGIFLSAVLLYSFGGFIGHSLGAGMVVPSPMTALVLAGLSLGSSLLAAKAASMAAVRYICKTDAGLVLKEGE
;
A
#
# COMPACT_ATOMS: atom_id res chain seq x y z
N MET A 1 -37.63 -37.06 2.14
CA MET A 1 -38.62 -36.26 1.35
C MET A 1 -37.87 -35.37 0.38
N LEU A 2 -38.08 -35.56 -0.93
CA LEU A 2 -37.54 -34.68 -1.97
C LEU A 2 -38.42 -33.41 -2.05
N SER A 3 -38.00 -32.34 -1.42
CA SER A 3 -38.59 -31.04 -1.62
C SER A 3 -37.79 -30.24 -2.66
N LEU A 4 -38.44 -29.45 -3.47
CA LEU A 4 -37.82 -28.54 -4.47
C LEU A 4 -36.73 -27.65 -3.85
N ASN A 5 -36.78 -27.42 -2.54
CA ASN A 5 -35.79 -26.62 -1.82
C ASN A 5 -34.48 -27.39 -1.51
N ASN A 6 -34.50 -28.73 -1.44
CA ASN A 6 -33.33 -29.56 -1.12
C ASN A 6 -32.64 -30.14 -2.37
N LEU A 7 -33.28 -30.01 -3.54
CA LEU A 7 -32.72 -30.48 -4.81
C LEU A 7 -31.36 -29.86 -5.17
N PRO A 8 -31.15 -28.53 -5.02
CA PRO A 8 -29.85 -27.91 -5.33
C PRO A 8 -28.71 -28.50 -4.50
N HIS A 9 -28.92 -28.76 -3.22
CA HIS A 9 -27.88 -29.26 -2.30
C HIS A 9 -27.47 -30.70 -2.62
N LYS A 10 -28.41 -31.56 -2.97
CA LYS A 10 -28.12 -32.94 -3.38
C LYS A 10 -27.43 -33.02 -4.73
N ASN A 11 -27.77 -32.16 -5.65
CA ASN A 11 -27.14 -32.05 -6.96
C ASN A 11 -25.65 -31.65 -6.85
N LEU A 12 -25.33 -30.72 -5.97
CA LEU A 12 -23.94 -30.28 -5.72
C LEU A 12 -23.07 -31.41 -5.16
N GLN A 13 -23.65 -32.32 -4.35
CA GLN A 13 -22.96 -33.51 -3.82
C GLN A 13 -22.77 -34.61 -4.86
N GLY A 14 -23.72 -34.76 -5.79
CA GLY A 14 -23.67 -35.78 -6.83
C GLY A 14 -22.58 -35.56 -7.90
N TYR A 15 -22.16 -34.31 -8.11
CA TYR A 15 -21.18 -33.91 -9.14
C TYR A 15 -19.98 -33.16 -8.51
N ALA A 16 -19.30 -33.80 -7.57
CA ALA A 16 -18.26 -33.20 -6.73
C ALA A 16 -17.14 -32.48 -7.53
N GLY A 17 -16.67 -33.05 -8.64
CA GLY A 17 -15.60 -32.47 -9.44
C GLY A 17 -15.98 -31.12 -10.08
N ARG A 18 -17.23 -30.99 -10.55
CA ARG A 18 -17.73 -29.75 -11.16
C ARG A 18 -18.03 -28.69 -10.12
N THR A 19 -18.61 -29.12 -9.01
CA THR A 19 -18.83 -28.22 -7.86
C THR A 19 -17.50 -27.67 -7.36
N ALA A 20 -16.45 -28.49 -7.28
CA ALA A 20 -15.11 -28.05 -6.92
C ALA A 20 -14.52 -27.06 -7.94
N ALA A 21 -14.71 -27.31 -9.25
CA ALA A 21 -14.27 -26.37 -10.28
C ALA A 21 -15.00 -25.02 -10.20
N LEU A 22 -16.33 -25.03 -10.02
CA LEU A 22 -17.11 -23.81 -9.82
C LEU A 22 -16.69 -23.04 -8.58
N LEU A 23 -16.46 -23.75 -7.46
CA LEU A 23 -15.93 -23.15 -6.23
C LEU A 23 -14.55 -22.52 -6.46
N LEU A 24 -13.65 -23.22 -7.17
CA LEU A 24 -12.31 -22.73 -7.47
C LEU A 24 -12.36 -21.45 -8.32
N PHE A 25 -13.13 -21.44 -9.41
CA PHE A 25 -13.22 -20.27 -10.26
C PHE A 25 -13.91 -19.08 -9.58
N SER A 26 -14.98 -19.32 -8.81
CA SER A 26 -15.62 -18.26 -8.03
C SER A 26 -14.71 -17.73 -6.92
N MET A 27 -13.91 -18.60 -6.29
CA MET A 27 -12.90 -18.21 -5.32
C MET A 27 -11.81 -17.33 -5.96
N LEU A 28 -11.28 -17.73 -7.14
CA LEU A 28 -10.28 -16.95 -7.87
C LEU A 28 -10.82 -15.59 -8.33
N MET A 29 -12.06 -15.54 -8.82
CA MET A 29 -12.71 -14.27 -9.21
C MET A 29 -12.83 -13.31 -8.03
N ALA A 30 -13.36 -13.79 -6.90
CA ALA A 30 -13.53 -12.97 -5.71
C ALA A 30 -12.17 -12.55 -5.11
N ALA A 31 -11.20 -13.46 -5.09
CA ALA A 31 -9.85 -13.18 -4.64
C ALA A 31 -9.16 -12.11 -5.50
N ALA A 32 -9.29 -12.18 -6.82
CA ALA A 32 -8.69 -11.20 -7.73
C ALA A 32 -9.31 -9.81 -7.56
N VAL A 33 -10.64 -9.71 -7.44
CA VAL A 33 -11.33 -8.42 -7.26
C VAL A 33 -11.03 -7.84 -5.89
N PHE A 34 -11.20 -8.62 -4.82
CA PHE A 34 -10.97 -8.15 -3.46
C PHE A 34 -9.49 -7.85 -3.21
N GLY A 35 -8.60 -8.81 -3.50
CA GLY A 35 -7.16 -8.66 -3.30
C GLY A 35 -6.57 -7.53 -4.13
N GLY A 36 -6.92 -7.45 -5.41
CA GLY A 36 -6.49 -6.37 -6.30
C GLY A 36 -6.96 -5.00 -5.82
N SER A 37 -8.22 -4.88 -5.40
CA SER A 37 -8.77 -3.61 -4.90
C SER A 37 -8.13 -3.19 -3.57
N MET A 38 -7.84 -4.15 -2.67
CA MET A 38 -7.16 -3.91 -1.40
C MET A 38 -5.72 -3.41 -1.62
N ILE A 39 -4.97 -4.04 -2.53
CA ILE A 39 -3.59 -3.62 -2.84
C ILE A 39 -3.61 -2.21 -3.44
N VAL A 40 -4.41 -1.97 -4.47
CA VAL A 40 -4.50 -0.66 -5.13
C VAL A 40 -4.95 0.42 -4.13
N GLY A 41 -5.97 0.15 -3.34
CA GLY A 41 -6.47 1.08 -2.32
C GLY A 41 -5.46 1.34 -1.21
N GLY A 42 -4.71 0.31 -0.78
CA GLY A 42 -3.66 0.43 0.23
C GLY A 42 -2.47 1.27 -0.25
N VAL A 43 -2.03 1.05 -1.49
CA VAL A 43 -0.94 1.81 -2.11
C VAL A 43 -1.32 3.28 -2.31
N LEU A 44 -2.52 3.57 -2.82
CA LEU A 44 -2.97 4.95 -3.03
C LEU A 44 -3.14 5.71 -1.72
N ARG A 45 -3.59 5.04 -0.66
CA ARG A 45 -3.66 5.64 0.69
C ARG A 45 -2.28 5.88 1.27
N GLY A 46 -1.38 4.90 1.20
CA GLY A 46 -0.01 5.05 1.65
C GLY A 46 0.66 6.27 1.00
N LEU A 47 0.39 6.49 -0.29
CA LEU A 47 0.90 7.65 -1.02
C LEU A 47 0.31 8.97 -0.50
N SER A 48 -1.01 9.06 -0.30
CA SER A 48 -1.65 10.28 0.20
C SER A 48 -1.28 10.57 1.66
N GLU A 49 -1.06 9.53 2.45
CA GLU A 49 -0.55 9.68 3.82
C GLU A 49 0.92 10.10 3.84
N ALA A 50 1.75 9.58 2.93
CA ALA A 50 3.14 10.04 2.78
C ALA A 50 3.21 11.53 2.38
N GLU A 51 2.34 12.00 1.49
CA GLU A 51 2.21 13.42 1.15
C GLU A 51 1.82 14.27 2.36
N ALA A 52 0.78 13.87 3.08
CA ALA A 52 0.31 14.58 4.26
C ALA A 52 1.34 14.59 5.41
N ARG A 53 2.19 13.57 5.47
CA ARG A 53 3.16 13.35 6.55
C ARG A 53 4.56 13.93 6.27
N LEU A 54 4.85 14.37 5.05
CA LEU A 54 6.05 15.15 4.81
C LEU A 54 6.11 16.40 5.70
N GLY A 55 4.97 16.84 6.21
CA GLY A 55 4.87 17.94 7.17
C GLY A 55 5.33 19.31 6.64
N ALA A 56 6.00 19.29 5.47
CA ALA A 56 6.52 20.46 4.79
C ALA A 56 5.88 20.57 3.40
N ASP A 57 5.59 21.80 2.95
CA ASP A 57 5.04 22.07 1.62
C ASP A 57 6.12 22.02 0.55
N ILE A 58 7.34 22.47 0.91
CA ILE A 58 8.49 22.55 0.02
C ILE A 58 9.71 21.95 0.74
N VAL A 59 10.51 21.19 0.00
CA VAL A 59 11.78 20.64 0.46
C VAL A 59 12.89 21.19 -0.42
N VAL A 60 13.90 21.76 0.22
CA VAL A 60 15.10 22.31 -0.43
C VAL A 60 16.29 21.40 -0.11
N THR A 61 16.97 20.90 -1.12
CA THR A 61 18.15 20.05 -1.01
C THR A 61 19.30 20.62 -1.84
N PRO A 62 20.57 20.21 -1.63
CA PRO A 62 21.64 20.62 -2.54
C PRO A 62 21.39 20.13 -3.96
N ALA A 63 21.76 20.94 -4.96
CA ALA A 63 21.59 20.60 -6.37
C ALA A 63 22.32 19.30 -6.75
N GLU A 64 23.46 19.01 -6.09
CA GLU A 64 24.26 17.80 -6.30
C GLU A 64 23.66 16.55 -5.64
N ALA A 65 22.64 16.66 -4.79
CA ALA A 65 22.02 15.54 -4.10
C ALA A 65 21.59 14.45 -5.09
N ASN A 66 20.98 14.86 -6.21
CA ASN A 66 20.47 13.96 -7.24
C ASN A 66 21.56 13.30 -8.10
N SER A 67 22.84 13.68 -7.96
CA SER A 67 23.93 13.07 -8.71
C SER A 67 24.56 11.85 -8.03
N ARG A 68 24.45 11.76 -6.71
CA ARG A 68 25.02 10.67 -5.88
C ARG A 68 23.98 9.82 -5.19
N PHE A 69 22.89 10.44 -4.76
CA PHE A 69 21.78 9.80 -4.12
C PHE A 69 20.51 10.38 -4.75
N ASP A 70 19.53 9.55 -5.01
CA ASP A 70 18.20 10.05 -5.33
C ASP A 70 17.63 10.67 -4.04
N ALA A 71 17.56 12.01 -4.01
CA ALA A 71 17.06 12.75 -2.84
C ALA A 71 15.61 12.31 -2.48
N GLN A 72 14.81 11.91 -3.47
CA GLN A 72 13.47 11.37 -3.24
C GLN A 72 13.52 10.05 -2.47
N THR A 73 14.46 9.17 -2.81
CA THR A 73 14.61 7.87 -2.16
C THR A 73 15.06 8.02 -0.71
N VAL A 74 15.99 8.93 -0.44
CA VAL A 74 16.44 9.24 0.93
C VAL A 74 15.32 9.85 1.77
N LEU A 75 14.58 10.81 1.21
CA LEU A 75 13.54 11.56 1.91
C LEU A 75 12.24 10.78 2.08
N LEU A 76 11.82 10.04 1.05
CA LEU A 76 10.53 9.38 1.04
C LEU A 76 10.60 7.88 1.34
N GLN A 77 11.74 7.23 1.05
CA GLN A 77 11.92 5.79 1.28
C GLN A 77 12.85 5.47 2.45
N ALA A 78 13.38 6.52 3.11
CA ALA A 78 14.33 6.40 4.22
C ALA A 78 15.52 5.47 3.89
N GLU A 79 15.92 5.42 2.61
CA GLU A 79 17.14 4.73 2.25
C GLU A 79 18.33 5.44 2.88
N PRO A 80 19.23 4.69 3.54
CA PRO A 80 20.41 5.27 4.18
C PRO A 80 21.28 6.00 3.18
N GLY A 81 21.25 7.33 3.23
CA GLY A 81 21.99 8.23 2.35
C GLY A 81 22.34 9.53 3.04
N TYR A 82 23.18 10.33 2.40
CA TYR A 82 23.63 11.62 2.90
C TYR A 82 24.01 12.56 1.77
N PHE A 83 23.72 13.82 1.95
CA PHE A 83 24.14 14.94 1.12
C PHE A 83 24.14 16.20 1.97
N TYR A 84 24.97 17.19 1.64
CA TYR A 84 25.16 18.34 2.48
C TYR A 84 25.23 19.62 1.67
N MET A 85 24.72 20.71 2.27
CA MET A 85 24.86 22.09 1.80
C MET A 85 25.22 22.97 2.99
N ASP A 86 25.70 24.18 2.71
CA ASP A 86 26.03 25.17 3.72
C ASP A 86 24.78 25.56 4.56
N LYS A 87 24.96 25.66 5.89
CA LYS A 87 23.91 26.04 6.84
C LYS A 87 23.32 27.42 6.54
N GLY A 88 24.11 28.33 5.94
CA GLY A 88 23.63 29.65 5.52
C GLY A 88 22.47 29.62 4.54
N LYS A 89 22.29 28.51 3.82
CA LYS A 89 21.13 28.33 2.93
C LYS A 89 19.80 28.35 3.66
N LEU A 90 19.75 27.98 4.94
CA LEU A 90 18.55 28.10 5.76
C LEU A 90 18.06 29.54 5.82
N SER A 91 18.95 30.49 6.11
CA SER A 91 18.58 31.92 6.20
C SER A 91 18.22 32.52 4.85
N GLU A 92 18.90 32.10 3.77
CA GLU A 92 18.55 32.53 2.40
C GLU A 92 17.13 32.04 2.02
N VAL A 93 16.77 30.80 2.34
CA VAL A 93 15.44 30.24 2.08
C VAL A 93 14.38 30.90 2.95
N ALA A 94 14.65 31.08 4.24
CA ALA A 94 13.70 31.72 5.18
C ALA A 94 13.38 33.18 4.83
N ALA A 95 14.28 33.87 4.13
CA ALA A 95 14.08 35.27 3.71
C ALA A 95 13.21 35.42 2.45
N VAL A 96 12.79 34.32 1.81
CA VAL A 96 11.96 34.37 0.59
C VAL A 96 10.51 34.69 0.97
N GLU A 97 9.91 35.59 0.23
CA GLU A 97 8.51 36.00 0.43
C GLU A 97 7.56 34.79 0.25
N GLY A 98 6.62 34.61 1.17
CA GLY A 98 5.68 33.50 1.19
C GLY A 98 6.17 32.27 2.00
N VAL A 99 7.39 32.33 2.56
CA VAL A 99 7.87 31.33 3.53
C VAL A 99 7.36 31.71 4.91
N GLU A 100 6.55 30.87 5.54
CA GLU A 100 6.07 31.05 6.91
C GLU A 100 7.08 30.53 7.94
N ARG A 101 7.57 29.31 7.71
CA ARG A 101 8.55 28.64 8.58
C ARG A 101 9.53 27.85 7.74
N ALA A 102 10.77 27.79 8.20
CA ALA A 102 11.82 26.97 7.63
C ALA A 102 12.59 26.27 8.75
N THR A 103 12.81 24.96 8.64
CA THR A 103 13.56 24.17 9.62
C THR A 103 14.60 23.31 8.92
N PRO A 104 15.83 23.20 9.46
CA PRO A 104 16.88 22.38 8.87
C PRO A 104 16.74 20.93 9.28
N GLN A 105 17.15 20.03 8.39
CA GLN A 105 17.40 18.63 8.73
C GLN A 105 18.77 18.21 8.22
N ARG A 106 19.40 17.22 8.93
CA ARG A 106 20.63 16.59 8.49
C ARG A 106 20.47 15.08 8.46
N TYR A 107 20.92 14.49 7.36
CA TYR A 107 20.85 13.05 7.13
C TYR A 107 22.22 12.41 7.32
N MET A 108 22.22 11.29 8.02
CA MET A 108 23.36 10.44 8.21
C MET A 108 22.95 8.97 8.11
N ALA A 109 23.74 8.15 7.44
CA ALA A 109 23.53 6.71 7.39
C ALA A 109 24.39 6.03 8.42
N SER A 110 23.84 5.12 9.22
CA SER A 110 24.65 4.26 10.08
C SER A 110 25.47 3.27 9.25
N ALA A 111 26.66 2.89 9.76
CA ALA A 111 27.51 1.94 9.08
C ALA A 111 26.95 0.51 9.18
N LYS A 112 27.27 -0.30 8.17
CA LYS A 112 27.02 -1.75 8.20
C LYS A 112 28.23 -2.45 8.82
N ALA A 113 28.53 -2.15 10.09
CA ALA A 113 29.70 -2.65 10.81
C ALA A 113 29.32 -2.97 12.26
N GLY A 114 30.14 -3.77 12.96
CA GLY A 114 29.87 -4.17 14.33
C GLY A 114 29.80 -3.04 15.37
N CYS A 115 30.19 -1.81 14.99
CA CYS A 115 30.04 -0.60 15.81
C CYS A 115 28.64 0.03 15.79
N CYS A 116 27.71 -0.51 15.00
CA CYS A 116 26.35 -0.03 14.89
C CYS A 116 25.37 -1.20 15.10
N SER A 117 24.33 -0.98 15.87
CA SER A 117 23.31 -2.00 16.16
C SER A 117 22.62 -2.48 14.89
N MET A 118 22.35 -1.56 13.96
CA MET A 118 21.74 -1.85 12.66
C MET A 118 21.98 -0.74 11.64
N ARG A 119 21.72 -1.01 10.36
CA ARG A 119 21.80 0.01 9.30
C ARG A 119 20.49 0.76 9.21
N LEU A 120 20.51 2.03 9.59
CA LEU A 120 19.34 2.90 9.61
C LEU A 120 19.69 4.27 9.02
N GLN A 121 18.65 4.96 8.55
CA GLN A 121 18.70 6.39 8.27
C GLN A 121 18.57 7.14 9.60
N MET A 122 19.53 8.01 9.88
CA MET A 122 19.52 8.92 11.01
C MET A 122 19.20 10.32 10.51
N ILE A 123 18.27 10.99 11.19
CA ILE A 123 17.76 12.31 10.83
C ILE A 123 17.94 13.23 12.03
N ALA A 124 18.82 14.22 11.88
CA ALA A 124 18.92 15.28 12.87
C ALA A 124 17.98 16.43 12.51
N PHE A 125 17.34 16.99 13.51
CA PHE A 125 16.41 18.11 13.41
C PHE A 125 16.65 19.09 14.56
N ASP A 126 16.13 20.30 14.43
CA ASP A 126 16.18 21.31 15.47
C ASP A 126 14.84 21.33 16.22
N PRO A 127 14.79 20.89 17.49
CA PRO A 127 13.54 20.82 18.26
C PRO A 127 12.81 22.16 18.42
N GLU A 128 13.53 23.29 18.36
CA GLU A 128 12.94 24.61 18.55
C GLU A 128 12.20 25.11 17.30
N THR A 129 12.73 24.84 16.12
CA THR A 129 12.18 25.30 14.85
C THR A 129 11.36 24.25 14.12
N ASP A 130 11.46 22.99 14.54
CA ASP A 130 10.81 21.88 13.86
C ASP A 130 9.28 21.99 13.86
N PHE A 131 8.69 21.64 12.75
CA PHE A 131 7.25 21.51 12.55
C PHE A 131 6.89 20.23 11.76
N VAL A 132 7.89 19.42 11.45
CA VAL A 132 7.77 18.23 10.62
C VAL A 132 7.71 16.97 11.49
N ILE A 133 8.60 16.87 12.46
CA ILE A 133 8.81 15.66 13.28
C ILE A 133 7.99 15.74 14.57
N GLY A 134 8.02 16.91 15.23
CA GLY A 134 7.34 17.16 16.50
C GLY A 134 5.88 16.71 16.59
N PRO A 135 5.04 16.99 15.56
CA PRO A 135 3.63 16.61 15.58
C PRO A 135 3.36 15.09 15.66
N TRP A 136 4.37 14.25 15.40
CA TRP A 136 4.24 12.78 15.39
C TRP A 136 4.68 12.12 16.70
N LEU A 137 5.23 12.88 17.63
CA LEU A 137 5.62 12.39 18.95
C LEU A 137 4.46 12.52 19.92
N LYS A 138 4.13 11.43 20.57
CA LYS A 138 3.07 11.36 21.57
C LYS A 138 3.35 12.18 22.85
N ASP A 139 4.62 12.37 23.17
CA ASP A 139 5.04 12.99 24.41
C ASP A 139 5.76 14.32 24.14
N SER A 140 5.49 15.28 25.03
CA SER A 140 6.11 16.60 25.08
C SER A 140 7.61 16.60 25.41
N SER A 141 8.27 15.43 25.34
CA SER A 141 9.67 15.21 25.69
C SER A 141 10.68 15.75 24.67
N LEU A 142 10.23 16.32 23.55
CA LEU A 142 11.14 16.92 22.55
C LEU A 142 11.91 18.14 23.06
N SER A 143 11.27 18.95 23.90
CA SER A 143 11.91 20.14 24.49
C SER A 143 13.03 19.82 25.48
N GLU A 144 13.14 18.58 25.92
CA GLU A 144 14.17 18.10 26.86
C GLU A 144 15.18 17.14 26.20
N MET A 145 15.22 17.09 24.85
CA MET A 145 16.16 16.21 24.15
C MET A 145 17.61 16.63 24.38
N GLY A 146 18.31 15.87 25.20
CA GLY A 146 19.71 16.08 25.53
C GLY A 146 20.68 15.50 24.51
N LEU A 147 21.98 15.62 24.81
CA LEU A 147 23.03 14.96 24.05
C LEU A 147 22.90 13.43 24.14
N MET A 148 23.02 12.75 22.99
CA MET A 148 22.87 11.30 22.84
C MET A 148 21.45 10.78 23.13
N ASP A 149 20.46 11.65 23.17
CA ASP A 149 19.05 11.25 23.19
C ASP A 149 18.54 11.06 21.78
N VAL A 150 17.79 9.98 21.58
CA VAL A 150 17.21 9.65 20.27
C VAL A 150 15.76 9.21 20.39
N VAL A 151 15.01 9.48 19.34
CA VAL A 151 13.65 8.94 19.13
C VAL A 151 13.71 7.96 17.98
N ILE A 152 13.09 6.81 18.14
CA ILE A 152 13.10 5.75 17.13
C ILE A 152 11.77 5.67 16.39
N GLY A 153 11.82 5.28 15.12
CA GLY A 153 10.63 4.95 14.34
C GLY A 153 9.94 3.68 14.87
N SER A 154 8.67 3.52 14.56
CA SER A 154 7.85 2.43 15.12
C SER A 154 8.31 1.01 14.74
N ASN A 155 9.03 0.86 13.62
CA ASN A 155 9.57 -0.42 13.16
C ASN A 155 10.99 -0.70 13.67
N VAL A 156 11.63 0.26 14.34
CA VAL A 156 12.98 0.05 14.90
C VAL A 156 12.86 -0.76 16.18
N THR A 157 13.31 -2.01 16.13
CA THR A 157 13.27 -2.92 17.28
C THR A 157 14.60 -2.87 18.02
N VAL A 158 14.54 -2.64 19.32
CA VAL A 158 15.73 -2.57 20.19
C VAL A 158 15.70 -3.77 21.12
N TYR A 159 16.86 -4.42 21.26
CA TYR A 159 17.01 -5.64 22.07
C TYR A 159 17.57 -5.40 23.47
N ASN A 160 18.06 -4.19 23.78
CA ASN A 160 18.64 -3.83 25.07
C ASN A 160 17.99 -2.57 25.63
N ASP A 161 17.54 -2.64 26.86
CA ASP A 161 17.09 -1.60 27.80
C ASP A 161 17.14 -0.13 27.33
N ASN A 162 16.33 0.24 26.32
CA ASN A 162 16.22 1.61 25.79
C ASN A 162 17.54 2.26 25.30
N VAL A 163 18.50 1.45 24.85
CA VAL A 163 19.77 1.93 24.31
C VAL A 163 19.98 1.38 22.90
N ILE A 164 20.39 2.24 21.99
CA ILE A 164 20.81 1.87 20.64
C ILE A 164 22.23 2.39 20.39
N GLN A 165 23.08 1.58 19.75
CA GLN A 165 24.48 1.92 19.56
C GLN A 165 24.78 2.31 18.11
N PHE A 166 25.47 3.45 17.94
CA PHE A 166 26.03 3.91 16.66
C PHE A 166 27.47 4.34 16.83
N TYR A 167 28.36 3.81 15.99
CA TYR A 167 29.80 4.11 15.99
C TYR A 167 30.50 3.92 17.37
N ASP A 168 30.08 2.87 18.10
CA ASP A 168 30.47 2.58 19.50
C ASP A 168 30.07 3.66 20.52
N ARG A 169 29.12 4.53 20.18
CA ARG A 169 28.47 5.46 21.12
C ARG A 169 27.08 4.95 21.44
N GLU A 170 26.72 4.94 22.70
CA GLU A 170 25.41 4.57 23.19
C GLU A 170 24.48 5.78 23.13
N CYS A 171 23.34 5.61 22.46
CA CYS A 171 22.28 6.59 22.40
C CYS A 171 21.09 6.11 23.22
N ARG A 172 20.58 6.97 24.10
CA ARG A 172 19.42 6.70 24.94
C ARG A 172 18.13 6.92 24.16
N ILE A 173 17.26 5.95 24.12
CA ILE A 173 15.97 6.06 23.49
C ILE A 173 14.99 6.74 24.47
N ILE A 174 14.55 7.94 24.13
CA ILE A 174 13.62 8.73 24.94
C ILE A 174 12.16 8.63 24.46
N GLY A 175 11.94 8.08 23.26
CA GLY A 175 10.59 7.91 22.71
C GLY A 175 10.59 7.08 21.44
N GLN A 176 9.38 6.66 21.06
CA GLN A 176 9.11 5.95 19.82
C GLN A 176 7.89 6.55 19.13
N PHE A 177 7.96 6.69 17.81
CA PHE A 177 6.83 7.18 17.03
C PHE A 177 5.67 6.19 17.03
N GLU A 178 4.45 6.70 16.91
CA GLU A 178 3.34 5.88 16.46
C GLU A 178 3.59 5.39 15.04
N PRO A 179 3.10 4.18 14.70
CA PRO A 179 3.22 3.68 13.33
C PRO A 179 2.67 4.69 12.33
N THR A 180 3.57 5.21 11.49
CA THR A 180 3.19 6.14 10.43
C THR A 180 2.76 5.40 9.17
N GLY A 181 3.11 4.10 9.07
CA GLY A 181 2.90 3.30 7.86
C GLY A 181 3.80 3.74 6.70
N THR A 182 4.80 4.57 6.97
CA THR A 182 5.79 5.02 5.98
C THR A 182 7.16 4.44 6.31
N THR A 183 8.11 4.61 5.41
CA THR A 183 9.50 4.19 5.61
C THR A 183 10.22 4.99 6.69
N LEU A 184 9.68 6.15 7.09
CA LEU A 184 10.15 6.94 8.23
C LEU A 184 10.04 6.17 9.55
N ASP A 185 9.19 5.16 9.61
CA ASP A 185 9.12 4.22 10.73
C ASP A 185 10.42 3.42 10.95
N ASN A 186 11.32 3.42 9.96
CA ASN A 186 12.62 2.77 10.01
C ASN A 186 13.79 3.74 10.29
N CYS A 187 13.51 4.98 10.69
CA CYS A 187 14.51 6.01 10.96
C CYS A 187 14.77 6.20 12.45
N VAL A 188 15.90 6.84 12.75
CA VAL A 188 16.22 7.34 14.09
C VAL A 188 16.38 8.84 14.02
N TYR A 189 15.77 9.53 14.98
CA TYR A 189 15.71 10.99 15.04
C TYR A 189 16.47 11.49 16.26
N MET A 190 17.22 12.58 16.07
CA MET A 190 18.09 13.15 17.10
C MET A 190 18.26 14.66 16.92
N ASN A 191 18.85 15.35 17.89
CA ASN A 191 19.23 16.75 17.73
C ASN A 191 20.57 16.90 16.97
N PHE A 192 20.89 18.13 16.56
CA PHE A 192 22.14 18.41 15.83
C PHE A 192 23.40 18.15 16.64
N GLU A 193 23.35 18.29 17.97
CA GLU A 193 24.51 18.03 18.84
C GLU A 193 24.85 16.52 18.82
N THR A 194 23.84 15.67 18.94
CA THR A 194 24.02 14.22 18.89
C THR A 194 24.58 13.75 17.55
N VAL A 195 24.05 14.27 16.42
CA VAL A 195 24.56 13.87 15.11
C VAL A 195 26.00 14.35 14.89
N ASN A 196 26.38 15.52 15.43
CA ASN A 196 27.76 15.98 15.36
C ASN A 196 28.71 15.05 16.09
N GLU A 197 28.34 14.60 17.30
CA GLU A 197 29.13 13.61 18.07
C GLU A 197 29.25 12.29 17.32
N LEU A 198 28.16 11.80 16.72
CA LEU A 198 28.19 10.57 15.91
C LEU A 198 29.01 10.70 14.64
N ILE A 199 29.01 11.87 13.99
CA ILE A 199 29.87 12.16 12.83
C ILE A 199 31.34 12.11 13.29
N ASN A 200 31.70 12.76 14.40
CA ASN A 200 33.07 12.73 14.96
C ASN A 200 33.48 11.30 15.30
N ALA A 201 32.62 10.53 15.97
CA ALA A 201 32.86 9.12 16.27
C ALA A 201 33.09 8.27 15.00
N SER A 202 32.35 8.58 13.92
CA SER A 202 32.52 7.90 12.64
C SER A 202 33.87 8.21 11.97
N PHE A 203 34.41 9.43 12.15
CA PHE A 203 35.76 9.80 11.69
C PHE A 203 36.82 9.03 12.45
N GLU A 204 36.70 8.91 13.77
CA GLU A 204 37.63 8.12 14.60
C GLU A 204 37.73 6.68 14.10
N LYS A 205 36.62 6.12 13.63
CA LYS A 205 36.52 4.75 13.09
C LYS A 205 36.96 4.63 11.63
N ARG A 206 37.25 5.72 10.94
CA ARG A 206 37.52 5.77 9.49
C ARG A 206 36.42 5.13 8.62
N LEU A 207 35.19 5.18 9.11
CA LEU A 207 34.03 4.61 8.44
C LEU A 207 33.26 5.64 7.60
N ASN A 208 33.73 6.89 7.62
CA ASN A 208 33.00 8.00 7.01
C ASN A 208 33.83 8.68 5.91
N LEU A 209 33.16 8.96 4.80
CA LEU A 209 33.73 9.68 3.65
C LEU A 209 33.50 11.20 3.74
N TYR A 210 33.04 11.69 4.89
CA TYR A 210 32.65 13.11 5.11
C TYR A 210 33.81 14.05 5.42
N GLU A 211 35.04 13.64 5.25
CA GLU A 211 36.28 14.39 5.59
C GLU A 211 36.37 15.82 4.98
N ARG A 212 35.40 16.18 4.09
CA ARG A 212 35.41 17.47 3.40
C ARG A 212 34.49 18.53 4.00
N TYR A 213 33.69 18.18 5.00
CA TYR A 213 32.68 19.08 5.57
C TYR A 213 32.90 19.27 7.07
N ASN A 214 32.82 20.54 7.53
CA ASN A 214 32.71 20.79 8.96
C ASN A 214 31.28 20.45 9.41
N PRO A 215 31.09 19.48 10.35
CA PRO A 215 29.77 19.06 10.78
C PRO A 215 28.87 20.19 11.30
N GLU A 216 29.46 21.24 11.90
CA GLU A 216 28.70 22.35 12.49
C GLU A 216 28.05 23.28 11.45
N ASN A 217 28.62 23.33 10.23
CA ASN A 217 28.26 24.29 9.20
C ASN A 217 27.45 23.70 8.05
N VAL A 218 27.00 22.46 8.17
CA VAL A 218 26.26 21.79 7.09
C VAL A 218 24.89 21.30 7.53
N ILE A 219 23.95 21.34 6.57
CA ILE A 219 22.61 20.75 6.66
C ILE A 219 22.37 19.93 5.41
N SER A 220 21.41 19.01 5.45
CA SER A 220 21.04 18.19 4.29
C SER A 220 19.85 18.74 3.54
N SER A 221 18.86 19.26 4.26
CA SER A 221 17.67 19.85 3.67
C SER A 221 17.14 21.01 4.50
N VAL A 222 16.34 21.85 3.86
CA VAL A 222 15.48 22.82 4.52
C VAL A 222 14.05 22.44 4.22
N MET A 223 13.28 22.18 5.27
CA MET A 223 11.85 21.94 5.22
C MET A 223 11.12 23.27 5.35
N VAL A 224 10.21 23.58 4.43
CA VAL A 224 9.54 24.87 4.34
C VAL A 224 8.04 24.69 4.43
N ARG A 225 7.40 25.54 5.23
CA ARG A 225 5.96 25.74 5.26
C ARG A 225 5.63 27.05 4.57
N THR A 226 4.68 26.99 3.65
CA THR A 226 4.21 28.16 2.89
C THR A 226 3.17 28.92 3.69
N ALA A 227 3.27 30.26 3.69
CA ALA A 227 2.31 31.11 4.37
C ALA A 227 0.92 31.02 3.74
N SER A 228 -0.11 31.12 4.59
CA SER A 228 -1.50 31.09 4.14
C SER A 228 -1.78 32.16 3.08
N GLY A 229 -2.36 31.74 1.95
CA GLY A 229 -2.68 32.65 0.83
C GLY A 229 -1.61 32.75 -0.27
N TYR A 230 -0.46 32.09 -0.07
CA TYR A 230 0.55 31.98 -1.13
C TYR A 230 0.42 30.64 -1.87
N ASP A 231 0.71 30.67 -3.17
CA ASP A 231 0.79 29.45 -3.98
C ASP A 231 2.16 28.77 -3.77
N THR A 232 2.14 27.53 -3.28
CA THR A 232 3.33 26.74 -2.98
C THR A 232 4.27 26.58 -4.18
N GLU A 233 3.72 26.39 -5.39
CA GLU A 233 4.55 26.26 -6.61
C GLU A 233 5.27 27.58 -6.94
N ARG A 234 4.62 28.72 -6.70
CA ARG A 234 5.22 30.02 -6.90
C ARG A 234 6.33 30.29 -5.88
N VAL A 235 6.09 30.00 -4.60
CA VAL A 235 7.12 30.13 -3.54
C VAL A 235 8.32 29.22 -3.86
N ALA A 236 8.07 27.98 -4.31
CA ALA A 236 9.13 27.08 -4.73
C ALA A 236 9.93 27.61 -5.94
N ALA A 237 9.27 28.25 -6.90
CA ALA A 237 9.93 28.90 -8.04
C ALA A 237 10.77 30.12 -7.58
N ASP A 238 10.27 30.91 -6.66
CA ASP A 238 10.99 32.07 -6.11
C ASP A 238 12.23 31.65 -5.29
N ILE A 239 12.13 30.55 -4.48
CA ILE A 239 13.29 29.96 -3.80
C ILE A 239 14.32 29.51 -4.83
N ARG A 240 13.90 28.80 -5.88
CA ARG A 240 14.80 28.31 -6.93
C ARG A 240 15.51 29.42 -7.69
N ALA A 241 14.85 30.56 -7.87
CA ALA A 241 15.41 31.72 -8.56
C ALA A 241 16.39 32.52 -7.69
N ARG A 242 16.16 32.60 -6.38
CA ARG A 242 16.93 33.45 -5.45
C ARG A 242 18.07 32.71 -4.76
N VAL A 243 17.90 31.40 -4.47
CA VAL A 243 18.89 30.61 -3.74
C VAL A 243 19.65 29.73 -4.71
N SER A 244 20.94 30.00 -4.90
CA SER A 244 21.80 29.24 -5.83
C SER A 244 22.27 27.93 -5.24
N GLY A 245 22.55 26.94 -6.10
CA GLY A 245 23.14 25.66 -5.71
C GLY A 245 22.19 24.70 -4.98
N VAL A 246 20.89 24.95 -5.05
CA VAL A 246 19.85 24.13 -4.43
C VAL A 246 18.89 23.52 -5.48
N SER A 247 18.34 22.39 -5.14
CA SER A 247 17.19 21.76 -5.79
C SER A 247 15.96 21.97 -4.92
N VAL A 248 14.88 22.44 -5.51
CA VAL A 248 13.65 22.76 -4.78
C VAL A 248 12.51 21.90 -5.32
N ALA A 249 11.88 21.14 -4.46
CA ALA A 249 10.74 20.29 -4.80
C ALA A 249 9.56 20.60 -3.86
N THR A 250 8.36 20.70 -4.40
CA THR A 250 7.15 20.69 -3.58
C THR A 250 6.83 19.29 -3.12
N ALA A 251 6.20 19.13 -1.94
CA ALA A 251 5.76 17.84 -1.43
C ALA A 251 4.95 17.06 -2.48
N LYS A 252 4.06 17.76 -3.17
CA LYS A 252 3.25 17.23 -4.26
C LYS A 252 4.09 16.66 -5.40
N ASN A 253 5.14 17.37 -5.81
CA ASN A 253 6.03 16.94 -6.90
C ASN A 253 6.95 15.79 -6.49
N MET A 254 7.42 15.78 -5.23
CA MET A 254 8.19 14.66 -4.70
C MET A 254 7.40 13.36 -4.70
N VAL A 255 6.15 13.43 -4.25
CA VAL A 255 5.25 12.28 -4.23
C VAL A 255 4.79 11.91 -5.64
N SER A 256 4.65 12.86 -6.57
CA SER A 256 4.18 12.59 -7.94
C SER A 256 5.14 11.69 -8.74
N GLY A 257 6.44 11.79 -8.54
CA GLY A 257 7.44 10.91 -9.18
C GLY A 257 7.23 9.44 -8.83
N ILE A 258 7.00 9.15 -7.55
CA ILE A 258 6.64 7.80 -7.05
C ILE A 258 5.22 7.43 -7.49
N SER A 259 4.29 8.38 -7.44
CA SER A 259 2.89 8.23 -7.82
C SER A 259 2.72 7.70 -9.24
N ASP A 260 3.47 8.19 -10.20
CA ASP A 260 3.34 7.77 -11.60
C ASP A 260 3.85 6.33 -11.84
N GLY A 261 4.88 5.92 -11.11
CA GLY A 261 5.31 4.53 -11.04
C GLY A 261 4.22 3.62 -10.43
N LEU A 262 3.70 4.01 -9.28
CA LEU A 262 2.66 3.29 -8.55
C LEU A 262 1.32 3.25 -9.29
N LYS A 263 0.94 4.33 -9.99
CA LYS A 263 -0.25 4.35 -10.86
C LYS A 263 -0.12 3.35 -12.01
N ARG A 264 1.08 3.19 -12.60
CA ARG A 264 1.32 2.17 -13.63
C ARG A 264 1.17 0.77 -13.06
N ILE A 265 1.75 0.49 -11.89
CA ILE A 265 1.61 -0.79 -11.19
C ILE A 265 0.14 -1.05 -10.82
N SER A 266 -0.53 -0.07 -10.24
CA SER A 266 -1.96 -0.17 -9.90
C SER A 266 -2.84 -0.46 -11.12
N ARG A 267 -2.54 0.18 -12.26
CA ARG A 267 -3.23 -0.11 -13.53
C ARG A 267 -2.99 -1.55 -13.99
N SER A 268 -1.76 -2.04 -13.89
CA SER A 268 -1.43 -3.43 -14.23
C SER A 268 -2.15 -4.42 -13.32
N ILE A 269 -2.20 -4.17 -12.01
CA ILE A 269 -2.93 -5.01 -11.04
C ILE A 269 -4.43 -5.01 -11.37
N THR A 270 -5.01 -3.85 -11.65
CA THR A 270 -6.41 -3.72 -12.02
C THR A 270 -6.73 -4.46 -13.32
N LEU A 271 -5.91 -4.31 -14.35
CA LEU A 271 -6.06 -5.04 -15.62
C LEU A 271 -5.99 -6.55 -15.41
N THR A 272 -5.03 -7.02 -14.63
CA THR A 272 -4.88 -8.45 -14.29
C THR A 272 -6.09 -8.97 -13.53
N ALA A 273 -6.60 -8.22 -12.55
CA ALA A 273 -7.80 -8.58 -11.80
C ALA A 273 -9.04 -8.66 -12.71
N VAL A 274 -9.21 -7.71 -13.60
CA VAL A 274 -10.31 -7.71 -14.59
C VAL A 274 -10.18 -8.89 -15.55
N MET A 275 -8.97 -9.18 -16.04
CA MET A 275 -8.75 -10.35 -16.90
C MET A 275 -9.05 -11.67 -16.20
N LEU A 276 -8.58 -11.84 -14.97
CA LEU A 276 -8.88 -13.03 -14.15
C LEU A 276 -10.38 -13.16 -13.89
N TRP A 277 -11.06 -12.04 -13.65
CA TRP A 277 -12.52 -12.03 -13.47
C TRP A 277 -13.25 -12.45 -14.75
N LEU A 278 -12.86 -11.95 -15.93
CA LEU A 278 -13.43 -12.33 -17.22
C LEU A 278 -13.18 -13.82 -17.55
N ILE A 279 -11.97 -14.30 -17.30
CA ILE A 279 -11.63 -15.72 -17.49
C ILE A 279 -12.48 -16.59 -16.56
N GLY A 280 -12.61 -16.20 -15.30
CA GLY A 280 -13.45 -16.88 -14.32
C GLY A 280 -14.93 -16.89 -14.71
N LEU A 281 -15.46 -15.76 -15.18
CA LEU A 281 -16.82 -15.64 -15.69
C LEU A 281 -17.07 -16.61 -16.86
N PHE A 282 -16.13 -16.64 -17.81
CA PHE A 282 -16.23 -17.53 -18.97
C PHE A 282 -16.15 -19.01 -18.56
N ALA A 283 -15.25 -19.36 -17.65
CA ALA A 283 -15.12 -20.71 -17.11
C ALA A 283 -16.40 -21.16 -16.38
N VAL A 284 -16.93 -20.30 -15.50
CA VAL A 284 -18.20 -20.55 -14.79
C VAL A 284 -19.33 -20.75 -15.79
N MET A 285 -19.41 -19.91 -16.82
CA MET A 285 -20.42 -20.02 -17.88
C MET A 285 -20.32 -21.37 -18.64
N LEU A 286 -19.10 -21.77 -19.01
CA LEU A 286 -18.86 -23.08 -19.68
C LEU A 286 -19.27 -24.27 -18.81
N ILE A 287 -18.92 -24.24 -17.51
CA ILE A 287 -19.25 -25.32 -16.59
C ILE A 287 -20.77 -25.42 -16.41
N PHE A 288 -21.48 -24.28 -16.26
CA PHE A 288 -22.94 -24.28 -16.20
C PHE A 288 -23.55 -24.80 -17.51
N PHE A 289 -23.02 -24.39 -18.65
CA PHE A 289 -23.49 -24.85 -19.94
C PHE A 289 -23.36 -26.39 -20.06
N MET A 290 -22.21 -26.94 -19.67
CA MET A 290 -21.95 -28.36 -19.69
C MET A 290 -22.86 -29.12 -18.72
N MET A 291 -23.02 -28.59 -17.50
CA MET A 291 -23.88 -29.19 -16.47
C MET A 291 -25.35 -29.24 -16.91
N ILE A 292 -25.87 -28.19 -17.52
CA ILE A 292 -27.24 -28.16 -17.99
C ILE A 292 -27.42 -29.08 -19.22
N HIS A 293 -26.44 -29.16 -20.11
CA HIS A 293 -26.50 -30.01 -21.29
C HIS A 293 -26.59 -31.50 -20.91
N GLU A 294 -25.86 -31.93 -19.88
CA GLU A 294 -25.93 -33.33 -19.38
C GLU A 294 -27.25 -33.64 -18.67
N ARG A 295 -27.90 -32.63 -18.06
CA ARG A 295 -29.18 -32.75 -17.37
C ARG A 295 -30.38 -32.41 -18.24
N LYS A 296 -30.19 -32.32 -19.58
CA LYS A 296 -31.24 -31.92 -20.50
C LYS A 296 -32.50 -32.85 -20.41
N ARG A 297 -32.30 -34.15 -20.16
CA ARG A 297 -33.43 -35.11 -19.98
C ARG A 297 -34.21 -34.86 -18.68
N GLU A 298 -33.56 -34.53 -17.58
CA GLU A 298 -34.19 -34.20 -16.30
C GLU A 298 -35.06 -32.90 -16.47
N PHE A 299 -34.50 -31.90 -17.12
CA PHE A 299 -35.23 -30.64 -17.38
C PHE A 299 -36.37 -30.81 -18.38
N ALA A 300 -36.22 -31.68 -19.39
CA ALA A 300 -37.30 -32.04 -20.32
C ALA A 300 -38.45 -32.74 -19.61
N ALA A 301 -38.14 -33.70 -18.68
CA ALA A 301 -39.15 -34.35 -17.87
C ALA A 301 -39.90 -33.39 -16.94
N LEU A 302 -39.19 -32.44 -16.32
CA LEU A 302 -39.79 -31.40 -15.48
C LEU A 302 -40.70 -30.48 -16.32
N ALA A 303 -40.27 -30.10 -17.53
CA ALA A 303 -41.09 -29.32 -18.46
C ALA A 303 -42.35 -30.09 -18.93
N ALA A 304 -42.22 -31.39 -19.18
CA ALA A 304 -43.37 -32.26 -19.53
C ALA A 304 -44.37 -32.38 -18.36
N MET A 305 -43.93 -32.28 -17.12
CA MET A 305 -44.79 -32.21 -15.93
C MET A 305 -45.38 -30.84 -15.66
N GLY A 306 -45.13 -29.87 -16.54
CA GLY A 306 -45.69 -28.49 -16.43
C GLY A 306 -44.82 -27.50 -15.70
N ALA A 307 -43.53 -27.80 -15.45
CA ALA A 307 -42.62 -26.84 -14.88
C ALA A 307 -42.32 -25.70 -15.87
N ASP A 308 -42.61 -24.48 -15.47
CA ASP A 308 -42.33 -23.29 -16.27
C ASP A 308 -40.84 -22.96 -16.33
N ARG A 309 -40.42 -22.20 -17.34
CA ARG A 309 -39.03 -21.77 -17.54
C ARG A 309 -38.43 -21.07 -16.30
N ASP A 310 -39.29 -20.34 -15.60
CA ASP A 310 -38.86 -19.62 -14.38
C ASP A 310 -38.54 -20.55 -13.22
N VAL A 311 -39.21 -21.70 -13.12
CA VAL A 311 -38.95 -22.75 -12.12
C VAL A 311 -37.59 -23.38 -12.39
N ILE A 312 -37.31 -23.76 -13.65
CA ILE A 312 -36.02 -24.36 -14.05
C ILE A 312 -34.88 -23.37 -13.84
N SER A 313 -35.08 -22.12 -14.28
CA SER A 313 -34.09 -21.02 -14.06
C SER A 313 -33.84 -20.78 -12.57
N GLY A 314 -34.90 -20.84 -11.75
CA GLY A 314 -34.80 -20.69 -10.30
C GLY A 314 -33.96 -21.79 -9.61
N ILE A 315 -34.10 -23.04 -10.04
CA ILE A 315 -33.33 -24.16 -9.50
C ILE A 315 -31.84 -23.99 -9.83
N VAL A 316 -31.49 -23.79 -11.11
CA VAL A 316 -30.13 -23.59 -11.57
C VAL A 316 -29.51 -22.32 -10.97
N GLY A 317 -30.31 -21.24 -10.89
CA GLY A 317 -29.87 -19.99 -10.28
C GLY A 317 -29.50 -20.14 -8.79
N ARG A 318 -30.26 -20.92 -8.02
CA ARG A 318 -29.96 -21.19 -6.61
C ARG A 318 -28.69 -22.04 -6.46
N GLU A 319 -28.50 -23.06 -7.32
CA GLU A 319 -27.26 -23.84 -7.36
C GLU A 319 -26.06 -22.94 -7.65
N ALA A 320 -26.15 -22.06 -8.64
CA ALA A 320 -25.13 -21.10 -8.99
C ALA A 320 -24.81 -20.13 -7.83
N MET A 321 -25.84 -19.56 -7.21
CA MET A 321 -25.67 -18.61 -6.11
C MET A 321 -25.00 -19.26 -4.88
N THR A 322 -25.40 -20.47 -4.51
CA THR A 322 -24.84 -21.15 -3.32
C THR A 322 -23.35 -21.45 -3.50
N VAL A 323 -22.95 -21.96 -4.69
CA VAL A 323 -21.57 -22.27 -4.99
C VAL A 323 -20.71 -20.99 -5.09
N CYS A 324 -21.21 -19.97 -5.79
CA CYS A 324 -20.47 -18.72 -5.94
C CYS A 324 -20.40 -17.91 -4.63
N LEU A 325 -21.39 -18.01 -3.75
CA LEU A 325 -21.33 -17.43 -2.42
C LEU A 325 -20.24 -18.11 -1.57
N ALA A 326 -20.22 -19.44 -1.55
CA ALA A 326 -19.23 -20.19 -0.78
C ALA A 326 -17.81 -19.99 -1.33
N GLY A 327 -17.63 -20.08 -2.65
CA GLY A 327 -16.35 -19.85 -3.31
C GLY A 327 -15.89 -18.38 -3.17
N GLY A 328 -16.81 -17.44 -3.35
CA GLY A 328 -16.53 -16.01 -3.17
C GLY A 328 -16.09 -15.66 -1.75
N ALA A 329 -16.79 -16.19 -0.74
CA ALA A 329 -16.41 -16.01 0.66
C ALA A 329 -15.04 -16.63 0.97
N ALA A 330 -14.76 -17.83 0.47
CA ALA A 330 -13.45 -18.46 0.61
C ALA A 330 -12.35 -17.67 -0.08
N GLY A 331 -12.61 -17.08 -1.26
CA GLY A 331 -11.66 -16.23 -1.98
C GLY A 331 -11.33 -14.95 -1.24
N ILE A 332 -12.32 -14.27 -0.68
CA ILE A 332 -12.12 -13.09 0.14
C ILE A 332 -11.32 -13.43 1.38
N PHE A 333 -11.68 -14.51 2.07
CA PHE A 333 -10.95 -14.95 3.27
C PHE A 333 -9.48 -15.26 2.97
N LEU A 334 -9.22 -16.05 1.91
CA LEU A 334 -7.86 -16.38 1.49
C LEU A 334 -7.05 -15.12 1.15
N SER A 335 -7.63 -14.20 0.37
CA SER A 335 -6.97 -12.93 0.03
C SER A 335 -6.71 -12.07 1.25
N ALA A 336 -7.64 -12.00 2.20
CA ALA A 336 -7.45 -11.26 3.45
C ALA A 336 -6.30 -11.84 4.26
N VAL A 337 -6.23 -13.17 4.41
CA VAL A 337 -5.13 -13.85 5.12
C VAL A 337 -3.79 -13.58 4.43
N LEU A 338 -3.71 -13.70 3.11
CA LEU A 338 -2.48 -13.43 2.36
C LEU A 338 -2.04 -11.98 2.49
N LEU A 339 -2.96 -11.02 2.35
CA LEU A 339 -2.64 -9.61 2.48
C LEU A 339 -2.23 -9.23 3.89
N TYR A 340 -2.85 -9.80 4.91
CA TYR A 340 -2.47 -9.53 6.30
C TYR A 340 -1.10 -10.12 6.63
N SER A 341 -0.78 -11.32 6.10
CA SER A 341 0.51 -11.98 6.33
C SER A 341 1.66 -11.37 5.53
N PHE A 342 1.40 -10.91 4.31
CA PHE A 342 2.45 -10.43 3.39
C PHE A 342 2.35 -8.93 3.09
N GLY A 343 1.42 -8.20 3.69
CA GLY A 343 1.19 -6.77 3.41
C GLY A 343 2.43 -5.90 3.67
N GLY A 344 3.16 -6.16 4.75
CA GLY A 344 4.42 -5.48 5.04
C GLY A 344 5.50 -5.71 3.97
N PHE A 345 5.65 -6.95 3.51
CA PHE A 345 6.58 -7.30 2.43
C PHE A 345 6.20 -6.64 1.10
N ILE A 346 4.91 -6.63 0.78
CA ILE A 346 4.39 -5.99 -0.45
C ILE A 346 4.64 -4.48 -0.39
N GLY A 347 4.35 -3.84 0.73
CA GLY A 347 4.60 -2.41 0.95
C GLY A 347 6.07 -2.04 0.77
N HIS A 348 6.95 -2.80 1.39
CA HIS A 348 8.40 -2.60 1.27
C HIS A 348 8.90 -2.79 -0.18
N SER A 349 8.41 -3.81 -0.87
CA SER A 349 8.80 -4.11 -2.26
C SER A 349 8.29 -3.07 -3.26
N LEU A 350 7.18 -2.40 -2.96
CA LEU A 350 6.61 -1.33 -3.80
C LEU A 350 7.22 0.05 -3.52
N GLY A 351 8.09 0.17 -2.51
CA GLY A 351 8.72 1.44 -2.12
C GLY A 351 7.74 2.48 -1.55
N ALA A 352 6.53 2.07 -1.23
CA ALA A 352 5.53 2.89 -0.55
C ALA A 352 4.94 2.09 0.59
N GLY A 353 4.83 2.67 1.77
CA GLY A 353 4.14 2.05 2.89
C GLY A 353 2.74 1.62 2.45
N MET A 354 2.44 0.33 2.51
CA MET A 354 1.10 -0.16 2.23
C MET A 354 0.26 0.00 3.50
N VAL A 355 -0.57 1.02 3.52
CA VAL A 355 -1.53 1.22 4.61
C VAL A 355 -2.70 0.26 4.42
N VAL A 356 -2.88 -0.64 5.37
CA VAL A 356 -4.03 -1.56 5.34
C VAL A 356 -5.32 -0.73 5.40
N PRO A 357 -6.22 -0.89 4.42
CA PRO A 357 -7.48 -0.15 4.40
C PRO A 357 -8.28 -0.37 5.68
N SER A 358 -9.02 0.66 6.12
CA SER A 358 -9.85 0.56 7.33
C SER A 358 -10.82 -0.63 7.26
N PRO A 359 -11.22 -1.24 8.38
CA PRO A 359 -12.14 -2.39 8.39
C PRO A 359 -13.44 -2.13 7.63
N MET A 360 -13.94 -0.89 7.69
CA MET A 360 -15.15 -0.48 6.97
C MET A 360 -14.96 -0.52 5.45
N THR A 361 -13.80 -0.08 4.96
CA THR A 361 -13.48 -0.13 3.52
C THR A 361 -13.28 -1.57 3.05
N ALA A 362 -12.64 -2.40 3.88
CA ALA A 362 -12.47 -3.82 3.59
C ALA A 362 -13.84 -4.53 3.49
N LEU A 363 -14.79 -4.21 4.38
CA LEU A 363 -16.16 -4.72 4.31
C LEU A 363 -16.89 -4.30 3.05
N VAL A 364 -16.78 -3.04 2.65
CA VAL A 364 -17.39 -2.54 1.40
C VAL A 364 -16.80 -3.26 0.18
N LEU A 365 -15.46 -3.40 0.12
CA LEU A 365 -14.79 -4.12 -0.97
C LEU A 365 -15.15 -5.61 -1.00
N ALA A 366 -15.29 -6.24 0.16
CA ALA A 366 -15.77 -7.61 0.27
C ALA A 366 -17.20 -7.76 -0.25
N GLY A 367 -18.09 -6.84 0.11
CA GLY A 367 -19.48 -6.79 -0.39
C GLY A 367 -19.54 -6.61 -1.91
N LEU A 368 -18.73 -5.70 -2.47
CA LEU A 368 -18.64 -5.48 -3.92
C LEU A 368 -18.08 -6.72 -4.65
N SER A 369 -17.06 -7.36 -4.08
CA SER A 369 -16.47 -8.57 -4.64
C SER A 369 -17.46 -9.75 -4.64
N LEU A 370 -18.17 -9.99 -3.53
CA LEU A 370 -19.24 -10.99 -3.46
C LEU A 370 -20.37 -10.65 -4.43
N GLY A 371 -20.81 -9.39 -4.47
CA GLY A 371 -21.84 -8.92 -5.39
C GLY A 371 -21.48 -9.17 -6.85
N SER A 372 -20.21 -8.90 -7.24
CA SER A 372 -19.71 -9.16 -8.60
C SER A 372 -19.72 -10.65 -8.95
N SER A 373 -19.35 -11.53 -8.02
CA SER A 373 -19.37 -12.99 -8.19
C SER A 373 -20.80 -13.52 -8.31
N LEU A 374 -21.73 -13.00 -7.53
CA LEU A 374 -23.14 -13.38 -7.60
C LEU A 374 -23.80 -12.90 -8.88
N LEU A 375 -23.48 -11.70 -9.35
CA LEU A 375 -23.95 -11.19 -10.65
C LEU A 375 -23.43 -12.05 -11.80
N ALA A 376 -22.15 -12.44 -11.75
CA ALA A 376 -21.55 -13.35 -12.72
C ALA A 376 -22.25 -14.72 -12.73
N ALA A 377 -22.54 -15.29 -11.56
CA ALA A 377 -23.27 -16.54 -11.41
C ALA A 377 -24.68 -16.46 -11.99
N LYS A 378 -25.41 -15.37 -11.71
CA LYS A 378 -26.75 -15.13 -12.23
C LYS A 378 -26.73 -14.95 -13.75
N ALA A 379 -25.77 -14.21 -14.28
CA ALA A 379 -25.63 -14.02 -15.72
C ALA A 379 -25.31 -15.34 -16.45
N ALA A 380 -24.35 -16.12 -15.90
CA ALA A 380 -23.97 -17.42 -16.46
C ALA A 380 -25.13 -18.43 -16.43
N SER A 381 -25.85 -18.53 -15.31
CA SER A 381 -27.01 -19.43 -15.18
C SER A 381 -28.16 -19.05 -16.12
N MET A 382 -28.47 -17.74 -16.24
CA MET A 382 -29.50 -17.29 -17.17
C MET A 382 -29.14 -17.51 -18.64
N ALA A 383 -27.87 -17.29 -19.01
CA ALA A 383 -27.39 -17.53 -20.38
C ALA A 383 -27.52 -19.01 -20.74
N ALA A 384 -27.12 -19.89 -19.82
CA ALA A 384 -27.17 -21.34 -20.02
C ALA A 384 -28.61 -21.88 -20.09
N VAL A 385 -29.53 -21.41 -19.25
CA VAL A 385 -30.96 -21.79 -19.30
C VAL A 385 -31.63 -21.28 -20.58
N ARG A 386 -31.40 -20.03 -21.00
CA ARG A 386 -31.91 -19.45 -22.23
C ARG A 386 -31.53 -20.26 -23.48
N TYR A 387 -30.33 -20.79 -23.50
CA TYR A 387 -29.83 -21.61 -24.61
C TYR A 387 -30.64 -22.92 -24.73
N ILE A 388 -30.90 -23.60 -23.60
CA ILE A 388 -31.60 -24.88 -23.61
C ILE A 388 -33.10 -24.72 -23.86
N CYS A 389 -33.71 -23.70 -23.29
CA CYS A 389 -35.14 -23.44 -23.55
C CYS A 389 -35.45 -23.01 -24.98
N LYS A 390 -34.46 -22.73 -25.84
CA LYS A 390 -34.63 -22.55 -27.29
C LYS A 390 -34.68 -23.89 -28.05
N THR A 391 -34.19 -24.98 -27.45
CA THR A 391 -34.21 -26.32 -28.05
C THR A 391 -35.55 -26.98 -27.69
N ASP A 392 -36.31 -27.43 -28.69
CA ASP A 392 -37.66 -27.98 -28.52
C ASP A 392 -37.65 -29.21 -27.61
N ALA A 393 -38.38 -29.19 -26.49
CA ALA A 393 -38.45 -30.26 -25.52
C ALA A 393 -38.89 -31.62 -26.14
N GLY A 394 -39.72 -31.56 -27.21
CA GLY A 394 -40.13 -32.72 -27.96
C GLY A 394 -39.04 -33.43 -28.77
N LEU A 395 -38.06 -32.67 -29.29
CA LEU A 395 -36.90 -33.23 -29.98
C LEU A 395 -35.92 -33.94 -29.03
N VAL A 396 -35.74 -33.40 -27.82
CA VAL A 396 -34.83 -33.97 -26.80
C VAL A 396 -35.33 -35.32 -26.24
N LEU A 397 -36.62 -35.52 -26.16
CA LEU A 397 -37.19 -36.81 -25.75
C LEU A 397 -37.15 -37.87 -26.87
N LYS A 398 -37.12 -37.45 -28.14
CA LYS A 398 -37.09 -38.35 -29.31
C LYS A 398 -35.70 -38.83 -29.71
N GLU A 399 -34.65 -38.10 -29.32
CA GLU A 399 -33.21 -38.48 -29.55
C GLU A 399 -32.71 -39.58 -28.56
N GLY A 400 -33.58 -40.12 -27.74
CA GLY A 400 -33.26 -41.10 -26.69
C GLY A 400 -33.84 -42.49 -26.89
N GLU A 401 -34.56 -42.70 -28.01
CA GLU A 401 -34.89 -44.06 -28.50
C GLU A 401 -33.89 -44.48 -29.61
#